data_4b7dd26d1b3a4d9211c56055bc5e0369
#
_entry.id   4b7dd26d1b3a4d9211c56055bc5e0369
#
_cell.length_a   1.000
_cell.length_b   1.000
_cell.length_c   1.000
_cell.angle_alpha   90.00
_cell.angle_beta   90.00
_cell.angle_gamma   90.00
#
_symmetry.space_group_name_H-M   'P 1'
#
loop_
_entity.id
_entity.type
_entity.pdbx_description
1 polymer ?
#
loop_
_entity_poly.entity_id
_entity_poly.type
_entity_poly.pdbx_seq_one_letter_code
_entity_poly.pdbx_strand_id
1 'polypeptide(L)'
;MTGLRYVYAVCRPFGSALQSQLTGVAGVPPRQLTHHGLIAVVSTVPEADFSEAALRERLEDLDWLTTTARAHQGVIDALTAVTTPLPLRLGTVFRDDSGVRVMIEEHEEAFRRTLDRLEGRVEWGVKVYLEPSEESAEPARPAARPASGRDYLRQRRLQSRSAEETWRRAEEFATGLHRTLASFAEDSRLHAPQNPALSGAAGRNVLNAAYLVSRAHSEEFVELVDRTKDQASGMRVELTGPWAAYSFTGDMGFTGETENNETIKNAENAGDAEKAPGVTAGTAGTAGTAGTAGTEGTEDVGEER
;
A
#
# COMPACT_ATOMS: atom_id res chain seq x y z
N MET A 1 18.88 -25.82 -14.94
CA MET A 1 17.48 -25.39 -15.09
C MET A 1 17.50 -23.97 -15.67
N THR A 2 17.02 -23.82 -16.87
CA THR A 2 16.82 -22.53 -17.53
C THR A 2 15.60 -21.89 -16.91
N GLY A 3 15.77 -20.91 -16.04
CA GLY A 3 14.66 -20.13 -15.45
C GLY A 3 14.67 -18.73 -15.97
N LEU A 4 13.51 -18.06 -15.92
CA LEU A 4 13.34 -16.66 -16.28
C LEU A 4 13.93 -15.75 -15.19
N ARG A 5 14.11 -14.47 -15.48
CA ARG A 5 14.56 -13.44 -14.55
C ARG A 5 13.40 -12.53 -14.20
N TYR A 6 12.90 -12.68 -12.99
CA TYR A 6 11.93 -11.77 -12.41
C TYR A 6 12.67 -10.56 -11.85
N VAL A 7 12.30 -9.34 -12.25
CA VAL A 7 12.96 -8.10 -11.84
C VAL A 7 12.07 -7.32 -10.88
N TYR A 8 12.59 -6.98 -9.71
CA TYR A 8 11.88 -6.23 -8.66
C TYR A 8 12.04 -4.73 -8.83
N ALA A 9 13.27 -4.30 -8.95
CA ALA A 9 13.63 -2.88 -9.00
C ALA A 9 14.97 -2.67 -9.70
N VAL A 10 15.19 -1.42 -10.14
CA VAL A 10 16.48 -0.89 -10.50
C VAL A 10 16.92 0.07 -9.41
N CYS A 11 18.19 0.00 -9.01
CA CYS A 11 18.77 0.82 -7.94
C CYS A 11 20.09 1.43 -8.37
N ARG A 12 20.52 2.49 -7.68
CA ARG A 12 21.92 2.88 -7.64
C ARG A 12 22.75 1.84 -6.88
N PRO A 13 24.08 1.74 -7.11
CA PRO A 13 24.91 0.87 -6.32
C PRO A 13 24.79 1.17 -4.82
N PHE A 14 24.57 0.13 -4.03
CA PHE A 14 24.50 0.19 -2.58
C PHE A 14 25.40 -0.87 -1.96
N GLY A 15 26.05 -0.53 -0.84
CA GLY A 15 27.08 -1.37 -0.21
C GLY A 15 26.53 -2.44 0.74
N SER A 16 25.22 -2.44 1.03
CA SER A 16 24.63 -3.41 1.93
C SER A 16 24.29 -4.71 1.20
N ALA A 17 24.69 -5.85 1.78
CA ALA A 17 24.19 -7.13 1.31
C ALA A 17 22.68 -7.22 1.59
N LEU A 18 21.90 -7.68 0.62
CA LEU A 18 20.52 -8.07 0.88
C LEU A 18 20.51 -9.14 1.98
N GLN A 19 19.57 -9.05 2.91
CA GLN A 19 19.49 -10.00 4.01
C GLN A 19 19.50 -11.44 3.47
N SER A 20 20.36 -12.28 4.01
CA SER A 20 20.54 -13.67 3.54
C SER A 20 19.28 -14.54 3.68
N GLN A 21 18.31 -14.10 4.46
CA GLN A 21 17.03 -14.76 4.67
C GLN A 21 15.89 -14.15 3.86
N LEU A 22 16.19 -13.12 3.04
CA LEU A 22 15.16 -12.50 2.20
C LEU A 22 14.70 -13.48 1.12
N THR A 23 13.43 -13.84 1.19
CA THR A 23 12.79 -14.73 0.22
C THR A 23 11.99 -13.91 -0.77
N GLY A 24 12.29 -14.06 -2.04
CA GLY A 24 11.58 -13.39 -3.13
C GLY A 24 10.47 -14.23 -3.74
N VAL A 25 10.02 -13.81 -4.90
CA VAL A 25 9.00 -14.49 -5.70
C VAL A 25 9.44 -15.93 -6.00
N ALA A 26 8.47 -16.86 -6.01
CA ALA A 26 8.68 -18.29 -6.13
C ALA A 26 9.61 -18.90 -5.05
N GLY A 27 9.74 -18.26 -3.89
CA GLY A 27 10.58 -18.75 -2.80
C GLY A 27 12.09 -18.63 -3.05
N VAL A 28 12.50 -17.91 -4.09
CA VAL A 28 13.91 -17.78 -4.49
C VAL A 28 14.52 -16.49 -3.96
N PRO A 29 15.70 -16.52 -3.30
CA PRO A 29 16.36 -15.32 -2.83
C PRO A 29 16.67 -14.35 -3.99
N PRO A 30 16.47 -13.03 -3.80
CA PRO A 30 16.87 -12.04 -4.78
C PRO A 30 18.38 -11.87 -4.80
N ARG A 31 18.93 -11.54 -5.98
CA ARG A 31 20.33 -11.23 -6.20
C ARG A 31 20.50 -9.92 -6.97
N GLN A 32 21.66 -9.34 -6.87
CA GLN A 32 22.04 -8.15 -7.61
C GLN A 32 22.63 -8.52 -8.98
N LEU A 33 22.20 -7.83 -10.03
CA LEU A 33 22.79 -7.86 -11.36
C LEU A 33 23.23 -6.45 -11.70
N THR A 34 24.56 -6.24 -11.68
CA THR A 34 25.16 -4.93 -11.97
C THR A 34 25.38 -4.76 -13.46
N HIS A 35 24.97 -3.62 -14.00
CA HIS A 35 25.21 -3.23 -15.37
C HIS A 35 25.17 -1.70 -15.52
N HIS A 36 26.09 -1.10 -16.29
CA HIS A 36 26.19 0.36 -16.52
C HIS A 36 26.12 1.21 -15.23
N GLY A 37 26.69 0.70 -14.11
CA GLY A 37 26.65 1.43 -12.83
C GLY A 37 25.27 1.50 -12.19
N LEU A 38 24.33 0.68 -12.66
CA LEU A 38 23.02 0.42 -12.05
C LEU A 38 22.96 -1.04 -11.57
N ILE A 39 22.05 -1.31 -10.66
CA ILE A 39 21.79 -2.65 -10.13
C ILE A 39 20.33 -2.99 -10.39
N ALA A 40 20.09 -4.06 -11.17
CA ALA A 40 18.78 -4.72 -11.17
C ALA A 40 18.76 -5.78 -10.06
N VAL A 41 17.71 -5.77 -9.25
CA VAL A 41 17.45 -6.81 -8.24
C VAL A 41 16.54 -7.86 -8.84
N VAL A 42 17.01 -9.11 -8.93
CA VAL A 42 16.36 -10.17 -9.69
C VAL A 42 16.29 -11.49 -8.93
N SER A 43 15.26 -12.30 -9.20
CA SER A 43 15.21 -13.72 -8.82
C SER A 43 15.09 -14.61 -10.06
N THR A 44 15.57 -15.84 -9.97
CA THR A 44 15.34 -16.85 -11.03
C THR A 44 14.03 -17.56 -10.75
N VAL A 45 13.07 -17.46 -11.65
CA VAL A 45 11.72 -18.04 -11.48
C VAL A 45 11.45 -19.13 -12.51
N PRO A 46 10.60 -20.12 -12.21
CA PRO A 46 10.25 -21.19 -13.15
C PRO A 46 9.50 -20.65 -14.39
N GLU A 47 9.90 -21.06 -15.57
CA GLU A 47 9.22 -20.70 -16.82
C GLU A 47 7.77 -21.20 -16.87
N ALA A 48 7.49 -22.32 -16.23
CA ALA A 48 6.15 -22.90 -16.16
C ALA A 48 5.12 -21.99 -15.47
N ASP A 49 5.57 -21.12 -14.53
CA ASP A 49 4.70 -20.23 -13.77
C ASP A 49 4.79 -18.76 -14.21
N PHE A 50 5.89 -18.39 -14.91
CA PHE A 50 6.21 -16.99 -15.22
C PHE A 50 6.43 -16.72 -16.71
N SER A 51 6.19 -17.67 -17.61
CA SER A 51 6.08 -17.37 -19.03
C SER A 51 4.87 -16.47 -19.31
N GLU A 52 4.87 -15.74 -20.40
CA GLU A 52 3.77 -14.83 -20.76
C GLU A 52 2.40 -15.52 -20.73
N ALA A 53 2.31 -16.75 -21.27
CA ALA A 53 1.07 -17.52 -21.25
C ALA A 53 0.66 -17.92 -19.82
N ALA A 54 1.62 -18.38 -19.00
CA ALA A 54 1.37 -18.75 -17.62
C ALA A 54 0.96 -17.53 -16.77
N LEU A 55 1.61 -16.38 -16.94
CA LEU A 55 1.25 -15.14 -16.24
C LEU A 55 -0.18 -14.69 -16.54
N ARG A 56 -0.63 -14.76 -17.80
CA ARG A 56 -2.02 -14.43 -18.16
C ARG A 56 -3.03 -15.28 -17.40
N GLU A 57 -2.78 -16.58 -17.26
CA GLU A 57 -3.64 -17.50 -16.53
C GLU A 57 -3.56 -17.28 -15.01
N ARG A 58 -2.34 -17.08 -14.48
CA ARG A 58 -2.08 -16.89 -13.06
C ARG A 58 -2.58 -15.55 -12.50
N LEU A 59 -2.67 -14.51 -13.32
CA LEU A 59 -3.21 -13.21 -12.90
C LEU A 59 -4.72 -13.26 -12.58
N GLU A 60 -5.43 -14.30 -13.01
CA GLU A 60 -6.83 -14.57 -12.64
C GLU A 60 -6.93 -15.35 -11.29
N ASP A 61 -5.84 -15.96 -10.82
CA ASP A 61 -5.76 -16.66 -9.53
C ASP A 61 -5.38 -15.67 -8.41
N LEU A 62 -6.36 -15.26 -7.63
CA LEU A 62 -6.19 -14.27 -6.56
C LEU A 62 -5.23 -14.72 -5.46
N ASP A 63 -5.17 -16.02 -5.14
CA ASP A 63 -4.28 -16.54 -4.09
C ASP A 63 -2.83 -16.52 -4.57
N TRP A 64 -2.60 -16.93 -5.82
CA TRP A 64 -1.28 -16.83 -6.44
C TRP A 64 -0.83 -15.37 -6.57
N LEU A 65 -1.71 -14.50 -7.03
CA LEU A 65 -1.45 -13.07 -7.22
C LEU A 65 -1.09 -12.41 -5.88
N THR A 66 -1.88 -12.68 -4.83
CA THR A 66 -1.63 -12.15 -3.48
C THR A 66 -0.29 -12.63 -2.92
N THR A 67 0.02 -13.91 -3.08
CA THR A 67 1.29 -14.50 -2.63
C THR A 67 2.47 -13.88 -3.37
N THR A 68 2.37 -13.75 -4.69
CA THR A 68 3.41 -13.16 -5.53
C THR A 68 3.61 -11.68 -5.23
N ALA A 69 2.54 -10.92 -5.06
CA ALA A 69 2.59 -9.49 -4.71
C ALA A 69 3.24 -9.28 -3.33
N ARG A 70 2.88 -10.08 -2.32
CA ARG A 70 3.51 -10.03 -0.98
C ARG A 70 5.02 -10.34 -1.05
N ALA A 71 5.43 -11.34 -1.81
CA ALA A 71 6.83 -11.68 -1.98
C ALA A 71 7.60 -10.56 -2.71
N HIS A 72 7.01 -9.97 -3.76
CA HIS A 72 7.55 -8.84 -4.48
C HIS A 72 7.72 -7.64 -3.53
N GLN A 73 6.65 -7.25 -2.82
CA GLN A 73 6.66 -6.13 -1.88
C GLN A 73 7.68 -6.33 -0.77
N GLY A 74 7.82 -7.54 -0.22
CA GLY A 74 8.83 -7.83 0.79
C GLY A 74 10.27 -7.55 0.33
N VAL A 75 10.57 -7.79 -0.95
CA VAL A 75 11.88 -7.44 -1.53
C VAL A 75 12.01 -5.92 -1.68
N ILE A 76 10.97 -5.23 -2.14
CA ILE A 76 10.97 -3.77 -2.28
C ILE A 76 11.12 -3.08 -0.92
N ASP A 77 10.42 -3.54 0.12
CA ASP A 77 10.53 -3.01 1.48
C ASP A 77 11.96 -3.15 2.02
N ALA A 78 12.58 -4.33 1.81
CA ALA A 78 13.95 -4.56 2.21
C ALA A 78 14.94 -3.65 1.46
N LEU A 79 14.70 -3.36 0.18
CA LEU A 79 15.49 -2.41 -0.60
C LEU A 79 15.27 -0.98 -0.10
N THR A 80 14.05 -0.60 0.21
CA THR A 80 13.70 0.75 0.69
C THR A 80 14.39 1.07 2.03
N ALA A 81 14.71 0.05 2.83
CA ALA A 81 15.48 0.23 4.07
C ALA A 81 16.96 0.58 3.84
N VAL A 82 17.54 0.20 2.71
CA VAL A 82 19.00 0.35 2.46
C VAL A 82 19.34 1.26 1.29
N THR A 83 18.38 1.54 0.41
CA THR A 83 18.56 2.40 -0.78
C THR A 83 17.23 3.03 -1.18
N THR A 84 17.24 3.83 -2.23
CA THR A 84 16.02 4.28 -2.90
C THR A 84 15.80 3.42 -4.15
N PRO A 85 14.97 2.39 -4.10
CA PRO A 85 14.68 1.58 -5.28
C PRO A 85 13.76 2.34 -6.24
N LEU A 86 13.93 2.06 -7.53
CA LEU A 86 12.97 2.33 -8.56
C LEU A 86 12.22 1.01 -8.81
N PRO A 87 11.04 0.82 -8.22
CA PRO A 87 10.31 -0.43 -8.32
C PRO A 87 9.78 -0.64 -9.74
N LEU A 88 9.86 -1.87 -10.22
CA LEU A 88 9.23 -2.27 -11.46
C LEU A 88 7.87 -2.92 -11.20
N ARG A 89 7.05 -3.01 -12.24
CA ARG A 89 5.71 -3.61 -12.13
C ARG A 89 5.78 -5.09 -11.78
N LEU A 90 4.81 -5.55 -11.03
CA LEU A 90 4.62 -6.98 -10.76
C LEU A 90 4.59 -7.78 -12.07
N GLY A 91 5.30 -8.90 -12.11
CA GLY A 91 5.36 -9.74 -13.32
C GLY A 91 6.33 -9.25 -14.40
N THR A 92 7.23 -8.29 -14.10
CA THR A 92 8.31 -7.91 -15.02
C THR A 92 9.34 -9.03 -15.11
N VAL A 93 9.36 -9.73 -16.24
CA VAL A 93 10.16 -10.95 -16.44
C VAL A 93 10.95 -10.89 -17.74
N PHE A 94 12.18 -11.35 -17.69
CA PHE A 94 13.09 -11.48 -18.85
C PHE A 94 13.56 -12.92 -19.01
N ARG A 95 13.96 -13.29 -20.22
CA ARG A 95 14.43 -14.64 -20.51
C ARG A 95 15.68 -15.02 -19.71
N ASP A 96 16.62 -14.11 -19.61
CA ASP A 96 17.92 -14.31 -18.98
C ASP A 96 18.56 -12.99 -18.52
N ASP A 97 19.78 -13.08 -17.97
CA ASP A 97 20.53 -11.90 -17.53
C ASP A 97 20.88 -10.94 -18.69
N SER A 98 20.96 -11.42 -19.93
CA SER A 98 21.24 -10.58 -21.10
C SER A 98 20.06 -9.68 -21.41
N GLY A 99 18.82 -10.21 -21.35
CA GLY A 99 17.60 -9.42 -21.50
C GLY A 99 17.49 -8.31 -20.46
N VAL A 100 17.85 -8.60 -19.19
CA VAL A 100 17.88 -7.58 -18.13
C VAL A 100 18.93 -6.50 -18.40
N ARG A 101 20.12 -6.87 -18.92
CA ARG A 101 21.15 -5.88 -19.29
C ARG A 101 20.71 -4.98 -20.43
N VAL A 102 20.12 -5.56 -21.47
CA VAL A 102 19.57 -4.78 -22.60
C VAL A 102 18.52 -3.79 -22.12
N MET A 103 17.60 -4.20 -21.24
CA MET A 103 16.64 -3.31 -20.61
C MET A 103 17.29 -2.15 -19.87
N ILE A 104 18.37 -2.41 -19.10
CA ILE A 104 19.13 -1.34 -18.44
C ILE A 104 19.77 -0.39 -19.44
N GLU A 105 20.38 -0.90 -20.51
CA GLU A 105 21.04 -0.10 -21.57
C GLU A 105 20.03 0.81 -22.29
N GLU A 106 18.92 0.25 -22.73
CA GLU A 106 17.89 0.99 -23.49
C GLU A 106 17.25 2.10 -22.66
N HIS A 107 17.20 1.94 -21.33
CA HIS A 107 16.51 2.88 -20.44
C HIS A 107 17.44 3.59 -19.46
N GLU A 108 18.75 3.51 -19.64
CA GLU A 108 19.77 4.02 -18.68
C GLU A 108 19.49 5.46 -18.24
N GLU A 109 19.30 6.37 -19.19
CA GLU A 109 19.08 7.78 -18.88
C GLU A 109 17.74 8.01 -18.14
N ALA A 110 16.69 7.28 -18.48
CA ALA A 110 15.41 7.36 -17.83
C ALA A 110 15.49 6.84 -16.39
N PHE A 111 16.19 5.73 -16.18
CA PHE A 111 16.45 5.18 -14.85
C PHE A 111 17.23 6.15 -13.98
N ARG A 112 18.32 6.72 -14.50
CA ARG A 112 19.13 7.67 -13.75
C ARG A 112 18.35 8.90 -13.35
N ARG A 113 17.62 9.53 -14.29
CA ARG A 113 16.78 10.70 -14.01
C ARG A 113 15.71 10.39 -12.95
N THR A 114 15.06 9.22 -13.07
CA THR A 114 14.01 8.85 -12.12
C THR A 114 14.60 8.54 -10.75
N LEU A 115 15.71 7.81 -10.67
CA LEU A 115 16.41 7.56 -9.41
C LEU A 115 16.88 8.85 -8.74
N ASP A 116 17.39 9.85 -9.50
CA ASP A 116 17.74 11.17 -8.97
C ASP A 116 16.52 11.89 -8.38
N ARG A 117 15.39 11.80 -9.08
CA ARG A 117 14.14 12.40 -8.62
C ARG A 117 13.58 11.70 -7.36
N LEU A 118 13.77 10.40 -7.21
CA LEU A 118 13.24 9.62 -6.09
C LEU A 118 14.20 9.58 -4.88
N GLU A 119 15.44 9.99 -5.03
CA GLU A 119 16.46 9.89 -3.99
C GLU A 119 16.03 10.62 -2.71
N GLY A 120 16.07 9.91 -1.58
CA GLY A 120 15.68 10.44 -0.27
C GLY A 120 14.18 10.69 -0.10
N ARG A 121 13.34 10.17 -1.00
CA ARG A 121 11.89 10.33 -1.00
C ARG A 121 11.18 9.01 -0.79
N VAL A 122 9.96 9.10 -0.30
CA VAL A 122 9.03 7.98 -0.11
C VAL A 122 7.64 8.38 -0.59
N GLU A 123 6.85 7.38 -0.88
CA GLU A 123 5.44 7.56 -1.25
C GLU A 123 4.54 7.36 -0.03
N TRP A 124 3.60 8.29 0.17
CA TRP A 124 2.51 8.18 1.11
C TRP A 124 1.18 8.11 0.35
N GLY A 125 0.37 7.10 0.67
CA GLY A 125 -0.98 6.96 0.14
C GLY A 125 -2.00 7.58 1.09
N VAL A 126 -2.92 8.40 0.57
CA VAL A 126 -4.05 8.93 1.34
C VAL A 126 -5.35 8.59 0.64
N LYS A 127 -6.25 7.94 1.38
CA LYS A 127 -7.59 7.59 0.91
C LYS A 127 -8.63 8.22 1.82
N VAL A 128 -9.71 8.71 1.23
CA VAL A 128 -10.86 9.22 1.98
C VAL A 128 -12.08 8.43 1.57
N TYR A 129 -12.81 7.93 2.55
CA TYR A 129 -14.06 7.21 2.35
C TYR A 129 -15.20 7.96 3.02
N LEU A 130 -16.31 8.10 2.30
CA LEU A 130 -17.56 8.53 2.89
C LEU A 130 -18.21 7.31 3.56
N GLU A 131 -18.36 7.37 4.87
CA GLU A 131 -18.95 6.28 5.65
C GLU A 131 -20.48 6.24 5.47
N PRO A 132 -21.06 5.04 5.46
CA PRO A 132 -22.53 4.93 5.50
C PRO A 132 -23.04 5.61 6.77
N SER A 133 -24.06 6.46 6.66
CA SER A 133 -24.68 7.03 7.86
C SER A 133 -25.24 5.90 8.73
N GLU A 134 -25.07 6.01 10.05
CA GLU A 134 -25.58 5.02 11.03
C GLU A 134 -27.08 4.77 10.88
N GLU A 135 -27.83 5.74 10.38
CA GLU A 135 -29.25 5.59 10.03
C GLU A 135 -29.51 4.54 8.92
N SER A 136 -28.49 4.22 8.09
CA SER A 136 -28.60 3.15 7.07
C SER A 136 -28.17 1.78 7.60
N ALA A 137 -27.51 1.70 8.75
CA ALA A 137 -26.99 0.47 9.36
C ALA A 137 -27.94 -0.12 10.43
N GLU A 138 -28.89 0.64 10.98
CA GLU A 138 -29.92 0.03 11.81
C GLU A 138 -30.79 -0.90 10.95
N PRO A 139 -30.99 -2.17 11.38
CA PRO A 139 -31.95 -3.04 10.74
C PRO A 139 -33.27 -2.29 10.78
N ALA A 140 -33.80 -1.94 9.59
CA ALA A 140 -34.94 -1.11 9.40
C ALA A 140 -36.01 -1.43 10.45
N ARG A 141 -36.14 -0.61 11.51
CA ARG A 141 -37.38 -0.50 12.21
C ARG A 141 -38.43 -0.34 11.12
N PRO A 142 -39.52 -1.14 11.12
CA PRO A 142 -40.50 -1.06 10.06
C PRO A 142 -40.95 0.41 9.97
N ALA A 143 -40.34 1.15 9.07
CA ALA A 143 -40.73 2.52 8.78
C ALA A 143 -42.21 2.44 8.47
N ALA A 144 -43.01 3.18 9.19
CA ALA A 144 -44.43 3.24 8.95
C ALA A 144 -44.64 3.40 7.45
N ARG A 145 -45.31 2.46 6.81
CA ARG A 145 -45.56 2.52 5.37
C ARG A 145 -46.10 3.89 5.04
N PRO A 146 -45.50 4.60 4.07
CA PRO A 146 -45.94 5.95 3.73
C PRO A 146 -47.43 5.90 3.46
N ALA A 147 -48.19 6.80 4.09
CA ALA A 147 -49.65 6.80 4.05
C ALA A 147 -50.20 7.08 2.65
N SER A 148 -49.38 7.60 1.75
CA SER A 148 -49.75 7.85 0.34
C SER A 148 -48.51 7.78 -0.58
N GLY A 149 -48.71 7.54 -1.88
CA GLY A 149 -47.68 7.60 -2.90
C GLY A 149 -46.99 8.99 -2.99
N ARG A 150 -47.70 10.05 -2.59
CA ARG A 150 -47.17 11.42 -2.52
C ARG A 150 -46.19 11.58 -1.38
N ASP A 151 -46.43 10.96 -0.23
CA ASP A 151 -45.55 10.98 0.93
C ASP A 151 -44.28 10.15 0.67
N TYR A 152 -44.43 9.01 0.00
CA TYR A 152 -43.31 8.22 -0.47
C TYR A 152 -42.36 9.01 -1.39
N LEU A 153 -42.90 9.68 -2.40
CA LEU A 153 -42.11 10.52 -3.32
C LEU A 153 -41.46 11.70 -2.61
N ARG A 154 -42.14 12.31 -1.65
CA ARG A 154 -41.59 13.39 -0.84
C ARG A 154 -40.43 12.92 0.01
N GLN A 155 -40.59 11.79 0.70
CA GLN A 155 -39.54 11.18 1.53
C GLN A 155 -38.32 10.80 0.68
N ARG A 156 -38.55 10.18 -0.48
CA ARG A 156 -37.46 9.82 -1.41
C ARG A 156 -36.69 11.04 -1.94
N ARG A 157 -37.40 12.13 -2.23
CA ARG A 157 -36.73 13.41 -2.63
C ARG A 157 -35.91 14.01 -1.52
N LEU A 158 -36.38 13.94 -0.27
CA LEU A 158 -35.61 14.44 0.89
C LEU A 158 -34.34 13.58 1.11
N GLN A 159 -34.46 12.26 1.03
CA GLN A 159 -33.31 11.35 1.13
C GLN A 159 -32.30 11.58 0.00
N SER A 160 -32.76 11.76 -1.24
CA SER A 160 -31.89 12.06 -2.37
C SER A 160 -31.10 13.38 -2.16
N ARG A 161 -31.81 14.44 -1.71
CA ARG A 161 -31.16 15.74 -1.44
C ARG A 161 -30.13 15.65 -0.30
N SER A 162 -30.46 14.92 0.78
CA SER A 162 -29.54 14.69 1.89
C SER A 162 -28.30 13.94 1.45
N ALA A 163 -28.47 12.89 0.61
CA ALA A 163 -27.36 12.12 0.05
C ALA A 163 -26.48 12.98 -0.88
N GLU A 164 -27.09 13.82 -1.75
CA GLU A 164 -26.36 14.75 -2.62
C GLU A 164 -25.58 15.78 -1.83
N GLU A 165 -26.17 16.32 -0.75
CA GLU A 165 -25.49 17.29 0.11
C GLU A 165 -24.33 16.66 0.87
N THR A 166 -24.50 15.45 1.39
CA THR A 166 -23.44 14.68 2.06
C THR A 166 -22.30 14.38 1.10
N TRP A 167 -22.62 13.96 -0.13
CA TRP A 167 -21.63 13.73 -1.18
C TRP A 167 -20.84 14.99 -1.52
N ARG A 168 -21.50 16.11 -1.73
CA ARG A 168 -20.86 17.41 -2.02
C ARG A 168 -19.90 17.83 -0.91
N ARG A 169 -20.27 17.66 0.37
CA ARG A 169 -19.39 17.96 1.51
C ARG A 169 -18.16 17.05 1.52
N ALA A 170 -18.33 15.77 1.18
CA ALA A 170 -17.21 14.84 1.09
C ALA A 170 -16.24 15.22 -0.05
N GLU A 171 -16.74 15.62 -1.21
CA GLU A 171 -15.92 16.10 -2.34
C GLU A 171 -15.20 17.41 -2.00
N GLU A 172 -15.87 18.34 -1.33
CA GLU A 172 -15.25 19.62 -0.88
C GLU A 172 -14.12 19.35 0.12
N PHE A 173 -14.36 18.48 1.10
CA PHE A 173 -13.34 18.04 2.06
C PHE A 173 -12.16 17.36 1.37
N ALA A 174 -12.41 16.37 0.52
CA ALA A 174 -11.40 15.62 -0.21
C ALA A 174 -10.53 16.52 -1.10
N THR A 175 -11.16 17.49 -1.79
CA THR A 175 -10.48 18.48 -2.62
C THR A 175 -9.62 19.42 -1.77
N GLY A 176 -10.12 19.88 -0.63
CA GLY A 176 -9.39 20.72 0.31
C GLY A 176 -8.18 20.00 0.90
N LEU A 177 -8.38 18.77 1.35
CA LEU A 177 -7.32 17.91 1.87
C LEU A 177 -6.24 17.67 0.81
N HIS A 178 -6.63 17.24 -0.38
CA HIS A 178 -5.69 17.02 -1.48
C HIS A 178 -4.84 18.26 -1.78
N ARG A 179 -5.47 19.42 -1.86
CA ARG A 179 -4.75 20.68 -2.11
C ARG A 179 -3.73 20.98 -1.01
N THR A 180 -4.08 20.77 0.24
CA THR A 180 -3.18 20.98 1.39
C THR A 180 -2.01 20.01 1.34
N LEU A 181 -2.27 18.72 1.14
CA LEU A 181 -1.22 17.69 1.08
C LEU A 181 -0.33 17.84 -0.16
N ALA A 182 -0.91 18.18 -1.31
CA ALA A 182 -0.16 18.41 -2.55
C ALA A 182 0.76 19.66 -2.45
N SER A 183 0.38 20.67 -1.65
CA SER A 183 1.25 21.84 -1.41
C SER A 183 2.43 21.53 -0.49
N PHE A 184 2.33 20.49 0.32
CA PHE A 184 3.40 20.03 1.20
C PHE A 184 4.33 19.01 0.49
N ALA A 185 3.76 18.13 -0.33
CA ALA A 185 4.49 17.11 -1.08
C ALA A 185 5.28 17.72 -2.25
N GLU A 186 6.33 17.04 -2.68
CA GLU A 186 7.12 17.45 -3.86
C GLU A 186 6.40 17.10 -5.18
N ASP A 187 5.59 16.04 -5.17
CA ASP A 187 4.71 15.66 -6.28
C ASP A 187 3.49 14.91 -5.73
N SER A 188 2.43 14.85 -6.50
CA SER A 188 1.21 14.13 -6.14
C SER A 188 0.57 13.46 -7.35
N ARG A 189 -0.09 12.32 -7.12
CA ARG A 189 -0.83 11.57 -8.15
C ARG A 189 -2.22 11.23 -7.63
N LEU A 190 -3.24 11.53 -8.42
CA LEU A 190 -4.59 11.05 -8.17
C LEU A 190 -4.78 9.70 -8.87
N HIS A 191 -5.34 8.76 -8.15
CA HIS A 191 -5.73 7.45 -8.66
C HIS A 191 -7.24 7.36 -8.83
N ALA A 192 -7.70 6.42 -9.66
CA ALA A 192 -9.12 6.11 -9.74
C ALA A 192 -9.66 5.69 -8.36
N PRO A 193 -10.90 6.07 -8.02
CA PRO A 193 -11.54 5.60 -6.81
C PRO A 193 -11.54 4.06 -6.75
N GLN A 194 -11.23 3.50 -5.59
CA GLN A 194 -11.24 2.05 -5.42
C GLN A 194 -12.65 1.48 -5.58
N ASN A 195 -12.74 0.35 -6.28
CA ASN A 195 -13.99 -0.39 -6.37
C ASN A 195 -14.30 -1.02 -5.00
N PRO A 196 -15.44 -0.70 -4.36
CA PRO A 196 -15.80 -1.24 -3.04
C PRO A 196 -15.83 -2.77 -2.99
N ALA A 197 -16.17 -3.43 -4.11
CA ALA A 197 -16.20 -4.89 -4.20
C ALA A 197 -14.79 -5.53 -4.10
N LEU A 198 -13.75 -4.79 -4.44
CA LEU A 198 -12.36 -5.28 -4.42
C LEU A 198 -11.59 -4.83 -3.17
N SER A 199 -11.93 -3.66 -2.62
CA SER A 199 -11.22 -3.11 -1.47
C SER A 199 -11.66 -3.68 -0.13
N GLY A 200 -12.85 -4.34 -0.06
CA GLY A 200 -13.45 -4.76 1.21
C GLY A 200 -13.71 -3.61 2.18
N ALA A 201 -13.37 -2.38 1.83
CA ALA A 201 -13.54 -1.21 2.68
C ALA A 201 -15.00 -0.78 2.73
N ALA A 202 -15.50 -0.58 3.96
CA ALA A 202 -16.82 0.03 4.15
C ALA A 202 -16.76 1.50 3.69
N GLY A 203 -17.79 1.92 2.96
CA GLY A 203 -17.92 3.30 2.49
C GLY A 203 -17.50 3.50 1.02
N ARG A 204 -17.82 4.68 0.50
CA ARG A 204 -17.52 5.07 -0.88
C ARG A 204 -16.24 5.90 -0.93
N ASN A 205 -15.26 5.46 -1.70
CA ASN A 205 -14.00 6.18 -1.87
C ASN A 205 -14.22 7.50 -2.61
N VAL A 206 -13.80 8.62 -1.99
CA VAL A 206 -13.90 10.00 -2.54
C VAL A 206 -12.55 10.57 -2.91
N LEU A 207 -11.46 10.07 -2.29
CA LEU A 207 -10.08 10.42 -2.63
C LEU A 207 -9.24 9.16 -2.60
N ASN A 208 -8.43 9.00 -3.62
CA ASN A 208 -7.35 8.03 -3.67
C ASN A 208 -6.13 8.72 -4.29
N ALA A 209 -5.13 9.03 -3.48
CA ALA A 209 -4.00 9.84 -3.91
C ALA A 209 -2.69 9.33 -3.32
N ALA A 210 -1.62 9.46 -4.10
CA ALA A 210 -0.25 9.25 -3.67
C ALA A 210 0.50 10.58 -3.61
N TYR A 211 1.41 10.70 -2.65
CA TYR A 211 2.21 11.89 -2.41
C TYR A 211 3.68 11.51 -2.28
N LEU A 212 4.54 12.15 -3.05
CA LEU A 212 5.99 12.00 -2.97
C LEU A 212 6.52 12.98 -1.93
N VAL A 213 7.05 12.46 -0.82
CA VAL A 213 7.48 13.25 0.32
C VAL A 213 8.93 12.93 0.65
N SER A 214 9.73 13.96 0.96
CA SER A 214 11.06 13.75 1.51
C SER A 214 10.99 12.92 2.80
N ARG A 215 11.89 11.96 2.98
CA ARG A 215 11.99 11.18 4.23
C ARG A 215 12.16 12.07 5.46
N ALA A 216 12.87 13.19 5.31
CA ALA A 216 13.08 14.13 6.40
C ALA A 216 11.79 14.83 6.87
N HIS A 217 10.78 14.96 5.99
CA HIS A 217 9.50 15.61 6.29
C HIS A 217 8.33 14.62 6.44
N SER A 218 8.64 13.31 6.49
CA SER A 218 7.59 12.28 6.60
C SER A 218 6.77 12.41 7.89
N GLU A 219 7.40 12.72 9.02
CA GLU A 219 6.69 12.90 10.30
C GLU A 219 5.73 14.08 10.24
N GLU A 220 6.17 15.21 9.67
CA GLU A 220 5.32 16.41 9.49
C GLU A 220 4.13 16.12 8.55
N PHE A 221 4.35 15.30 7.50
CA PHE A 221 3.29 14.89 6.60
C PHE A 221 2.25 14.03 7.32
N VAL A 222 2.68 13.06 8.13
CA VAL A 222 1.79 12.21 8.95
C VAL A 222 0.97 13.06 9.91
N GLU A 223 1.60 13.97 10.65
CA GLU A 223 0.91 14.88 11.54
C GLU A 223 -0.11 15.79 10.82
N LEU A 224 0.21 16.23 9.60
CA LEU A 224 -0.69 17.03 8.78
C LEU A 224 -1.95 16.24 8.42
N VAL A 225 -1.80 14.97 8.03
CA VAL A 225 -2.94 14.08 7.77
C VAL A 225 -3.74 13.79 9.04
N ASP A 226 -3.09 13.51 10.17
CA ASP A 226 -3.77 13.18 11.42
C ASP A 226 -4.64 14.35 11.92
N ARG A 227 -4.15 15.58 11.81
CA ARG A 227 -4.94 16.79 12.15
C ARG A 227 -6.22 16.94 11.34
N THR A 228 -6.29 16.35 10.14
CA THR A 228 -7.49 16.41 9.29
C THR A 228 -8.51 15.33 9.64
N LYS A 229 -8.11 14.24 10.29
CA LYS A 229 -9.02 13.16 10.70
C LYS A 229 -10.13 13.65 11.61
N ASP A 230 -9.81 14.54 12.54
CA ASP A 230 -10.78 15.10 13.48
C ASP A 230 -11.82 16.04 12.82
N GLN A 231 -11.52 16.55 11.63
CA GLN A 231 -12.39 17.42 10.86
C GLN A 231 -13.30 16.66 9.89
N ALA A 232 -13.07 15.36 9.74
CA ALA A 232 -13.70 14.51 8.74
C ALA A 232 -15.01 13.88 9.24
N SER A 233 -15.98 14.70 9.72
CA SER A 233 -17.27 14.17 10.20
C SER A 233 -18.00 13.34 9.13
N GLY A 234 -18.27 12.06 9.42
CA GLY A 234 -18.89 11.11 8.50
C GLY A 234 -17.97 10.62 7.38
N MET A 235 -16.68 10.88 7.50
CA MET A 235 -15.65 10.42 6.56
C MET A 235 -14.52 9.76 7.31
N ARG A 236 -13.90 8.78 6.68
CA ARG A 236 -12.71 8.09 7.20
C ARG A 236 -11.52 8.41 6.31
N VAL A 237 -10.44 8.91 6.92
CA VAL A 237 -9.18 9.19 6.26
C VAL A 237 -8.19 8.07 6.60
N GLU A 238 -7.68 7.40 5.59
CA GLU A 238 -6.65 6.38 5.69
C GLU A 238 -5.32 6.92 5.17
N LEU A 239 -4.27 6.71 5.92
CA LEU A 239 -2.89 6.98 5.54
C LEU A 239 -2.15 5.64 5.47
N THR A 240 -1.44 5.40 4.38
CA THR A 240 -0.61 4.22 4.15
C THR A 240 0.79 4.61 3.72
N GLY A 241 1.78 3.80 4.08
CA GLY A 241 3.18 4.05 3.78
C GLY A 241 4.06 4.10 5.04
N PRO A 242 5.31 4.51 4.93
CA PRO A 242 5.96 4.96 3.69
C PRO A 242 6.30 3.79 2.75
N TRP A 243 6.03 3.98 1.47
CA TRP A 243 6.26 3.01 0.41
C TRP A 243 7.40 3.45 -0.52
N ALA A 244 7.95 2.51 -1.29
CA ALA A 244 8.72 2.84 -2.49
C ALA A 244 7.81 3.60 -3.47
N ALA A 245 8.38 4.52 -4.24
CA ALA A 245 7.62 5.50 -5.01
C ALA A 245 7.06 4.95 -6.33
N TYR A 246 6.20 3.91 -6.27
CA TYR A 246 5.58 3.28 -7.44
C TYR A 246 4.80 4.25 -8.33
N SER A 247 4.01 5.13 -7.72
CA SER A 247 3.19 6.09 -8.46
C SER A 247 4.03 7.13 -9.21
N PHE A 248 5.30 7.24 -8.90
CA PHE A 248 6.21 8.27 -9.43
C PHE A 248 7.31 7.73 -10.34
N THR A 249 7.30 6.45 -10.67
CA THR A 249 8.29 5.83 -11.57
C THR A 249 8.17 6.30 -13.02
N GLY A 250 7.05 6.89 -13.40
CA GLY A 250 6.74 7.28 -14.77
C GLY A 250 6.29 6.10 -15.64
N ASP A 251 5.84 6.39 -16.83
CA ASP A 251 5.50 5.35 -17.81
C ASP A 251 6.78 5.00 -18.59
N MET A 252 7.53 4.05 -18.06
CA MET A 252 8.82 3.63 -18.65
C MET A 252 8.67 2.60 -19.77
N GLY A 253 7.45 2.46 -20.33
CA GLY A 253 7.24 1.64 -21.54
C GLY A 253 7.53 0.13 -21.39
N PHE A 254 7.65 -0.37 -20.16
CA PHE A 254 7.74 -1.84 -19.89
C PHE A 254 6.37 -2.49 -20.05
N THR A 255 5.62 -2.08 -21.05
CA THR A 255 4.43 -2.78 -21.47
C THR A 255 4.86 -3.96 -22.32
N GLY A 256 5.09 -5.08 -21.70
CA GLY A 256 4.57 -6.29 -22.31
C GLY A 256 3.08 -5.98 -22.51
N GLU A 257 2.60 -6.05 -23.74
CA GLU A 257 1.24 -5.76 -24.15
C GLU A 257 0.23 -6.55 -23.31
N THR A 258 -0.17 -6.01 -22.19
CA THR A 258 -1.29 -6.53 -21.40
C THR A 258 -2.11 -5.36 -20.90
N GLU A 259 -3.30 -5.20 -21.49
CA GLU A 259 -4.36 -4.26 -21.10
C GLU A 259 -4.89 -4.48 -19.66
N ASN A 260 -4.20 -5.22 -18.80
CA ASN A 260 -4.61 -5.58 -17.43
C ASN A 260 -4.05 -4.67 -16.32
N ASN A 261 -3.73 -3.42 -16.65
CA ASN A 261 -3.10 -2.48 -15.71
C ASN A 261 -3.96 -2.13 -14.48
N GLU A 262 -5.29 -2.25 -14.58
CA GLU A 262 -6.21 -1.98 -13.46
C GLU A 262 -6.27 -3.13 -12.45
N THR A 263 -6.18 -4.38 -12.89
CA THR A 263 -6.24 -5.56 -12.02
C THR A 263 -4.99 -5.67 -11.15
N ILE A 264 -3.81 -5.35 -11.71
CA ILE A 264 -2.53 -5.37 -10.97
C ILE A 264 -2.47 -4.27 -9.91
N LYS A 265 -2.89 -3.04 -10.26
CA LYS A 265 -2.97 -1.93 -9.30
C LYS A 265 -3.97 -2.20 -8.16
N ASN A 266 -5.05 -2.91 -8.45
CA ASN A 266 -6.04 -3.28 -7.45
C ASN A 266 -5.55 -4.40 -6.52
N ALA A 267 -4.71 -5.32 -6.99
CA ALA A 267 -4.11 -6.37 -6.18
C ALA A 267 -3.00 -5.82 -5.27
N GLU A 268 -2.19 -4.88 -5.75
CA GLU A 268 -1.21 -4.15 -4.94
C GLU A 268 -1.90 -3.38 -3.80
N ASN A 269 -3.02 -2.71 -4.11
CA ASN A 269 -3.84 -2.00 -3.12
C ASN A 269 -4.62 -2.92 -2.15
N ALA A 270 -4.96 -4.16 -2.54
CA ALA A 270 -5.64 -5.13 -1.66
C ALA A 270 -4.66 -5.77 -0.66
N GLY A 271 -3.38 -5.94 -1.03
CA GLY A 271 -2.33 -6.39 -0.12
C GLY A 271 -2.09 -5.44 1.06
N ASP A 272 -2.34 -4.15 0.86
CA ASP A 272 -2.15 -3.10 1.87
C ASP A 272 -3.23 -3.09 2.96
N ALA A 273 -4.45 -3.51 2.64
CA ALA A 273 -5.58 -3.47 3.58
C ALA A 273 -5.46 -4.48 4.74
N GLU A 274 -4.68 -5.55 4.57
CA GLU A 274 -4.54 -6.62 5.58
C GLU A 274 -3.32 -6.42 6.50
N LYS A 275 -2.46 -5.41 6.26
CA LYS A 275 -1.18 -5.22 6.97
C LYS A 275 -1.15 -4.05 7.96
N ALA A 276 -2.30 -3.49 8.35
CA ALA A 276 -2.36 -2.51 9.42
C ALA A 276 -2.45 -3.21 10.79
N PRO A 277 -1.32 -3.43 11.53
CA PRO A 277 -1.42 -3.75 12.95
C PRO A 277 -1.88 -2.47 13.65
N GLY A 278 -3.01 -2.57 14.34
CA GLY A 278 -3.48 -1.51 15.22
C GLY A 278 -2.38 -1.14 16.22
N VAL A 279 -1.79 0.03 16.06
CA VAL A 279 -0.99 0.66 17.09
C VAL A 279 -1.98 1.16 18.13
N THR A 280 -2.29 0.29 19.09
CA THR A 280 -2.90 0.72 20.35
C THR A 280 -1.85 1.48 21.13
N ALA A 281 -1.96 2.79 21.15
CA ALA A 281 -1.22 3.64 22.09
C ALA A 281 -1.64 3.26 23.50
N GLY A 282 -0.77 2.51 24.18
CA GLY A 282 -0.89 2.24 25.61
C GLY A 282 -0.65 3.52 26.39
N THR A 283 -1.71 4.08 26.94
CA THR A 283 -1.65 5.12 27.97
C THR A 283 -0.93 4.58 29.20
N ALA A 284 0.23 5.13 29.49
CA ALA A 284 0.94 4.96 30.76
C ALA A 284 0.14 5.64 31.87
N GLY A 285 -0.48 4.85 32.73
CA GLY A 285 -1.06 5.28 34.01
C GLY A 285 -0.06 5.08 35.11
N THR A 286 0.40 6.19 35.66
CA THR A 286 1.23 6.29 36.88
C THR A 286 0.45 6.01 38.17
N ALA A 287 1.19 5.46 39.11
CA ALA A 287 1.15 5.65 40.58
C ALA A 287 0.22 4.78 41.43
N GLY A 288 0.84 4.23 42.46
CA GLY A 288 0.19 3.89 43.72
C GLY A 288 0.94 2.88 44.57
N THR A 289 1.95 3.36 45.26
CA THR A 289 2.46 3.07 46.61
C THR A 289 1.83 1.94 47.45
N ALA A 290 2.77 1.17 48.08
CA ALA A 290 2.87 0.78 49.50
C ALA A 290 2.02 -0.37 50.03
N GLY A 291 2.72 -1.29 50.72
CA GLY A 291 2.13 -2.12 51.73
C GLY A 291 2.88 -3.44 51.98
N THR A 292 3.97 -3.37 52.71
CA THR A 292 4.46 -4.14 53.87
C THR A 292 4.02 -5.60 54.12
N ALA A 293 5.07 -6.41 54.33
CA ALA A 293 5.31 -7.31 55.49
C ALA A 293 4.65 -8.68 55.54
N GLY A 294 5.49 -9.66 55.90
CA GLY A 294 5.12 -10.85 56.65
C GLY A 294 5.73 -12.13 56.07
N THR A 295 6.95 -12.43 56.46
CA THR A 295 7.44 -13.45 57.40
C THR A 295 7.21 -14.92 57.04
N GLU A 296 8.36 -15.60 57.01
CA GLU A 296 8.70 -16.89 57.65
C GLU A 296 8.12 -18.21 57.12
N GLY A 297 9.07 -19.13 56.98
CA GLY A 297 8.88 -20.54 57.21
C GLY A 297 9.67 -21.44 56.29
N THR A 298 10.97 -21.63 56.56
CA THR A 298 11.70 -22.85 56.97
C THR A 298 11.47 -24.15 56.19
N GLU A 299 12.64 -24.68 55.77
CA GLU A 299 13.07 -26.10 55.84
C GLU A 299 12.31 -27.12 54.95
N ASP A 300 12.91 -28.06 54.28
CA ASP A 300 13.94 -29.02 54.64
C ASP A 300 14.35 -29.87 53.39
N VAL A 301 15.62 -30.13 53.29
CA VAL A 301 16.40 -31.35 53.01
C VAL A 301 15.83 -32.50 52.15
N GLY A 302 16.71 -33.05 51.31
CA GLY A 302 16.72 -34.44 50.87
C GLY A 302 17.03 -34.57 49.38
N GLU A 303 18.21 -34.64 48.91
CA GLU A 303 19.21 -35.73 48.82
C GLU A 303 18.75 -36.95 47.97
N GLU A 304 19.63 -37.25 47.06
CA GLU A 304 19.92 -38.54 46.40
C GLU A 304 18.97 -39.12 45.34
N ARG A 305 19.37 -39.22 44.14
CA ARG A 305 20.24 -40.19 43.41
C ARG A 305 20.32 -39.86 41.96
#